data_8b94d036498b3ff7a50672549e4ec2c8
#
_entry.id   8b94d036498b3ff7a50672549e4ec2c8
#
_cell.length_a   1.000
_cell.length_b   1.000
_cell.length_c   1.000
_cell.angle_alpha   90.00
_cell.angle_beta   90.00
_cell.angle_gamma   90.00
#
_symmetry.space_group_name_H-M   'P 1'
#
loop_
_entity.id
_entity.type
_entity.pdbx_description
1 polymer ?
#
loop_
_entity_poly.entity_id
_entity_poly.type
_entity_poly.pdbx_seq_one_letter_code
_entity_poly.pdbx_strand_id
1 'polypeptide(L)'
;MAETYYFIKDLINDVQRGRIRIPSFQRGFVWKSERVSLFIDSIYKGFPFGSVLIWRTRNCLRTERNLGPYKLPENDLEYPIDYVLDGQQRITSIFGIFQNYLTAGDSENTDLTNLFFELNSEESVPFQYLKDSTNYDATKFFPLKYVFDSPNYRKATRNLDENLAQQSCQCVRG
;
A
#
# COMPACT_ATOMS: atom_id res chain seq x y z
N MET A 1 -1.96 -26.55 -1.05
CA MET A 1 -1.96 -25.11 -1.30
C MET A 1 -0.66 -24.78 -2.02
N ALA A 2 -0.73 -24.03 -3.11
CA ALA A 2 0.48 -23.55 -3.77
C ALA A 2 0.88 -22.22 -3.10
N GLU A 3 2.13 -22.11 -2.68
CA GLU A 3 2.70 -20.83 -2.27
C GLU A 3 3.10 -20.06 -3.53
N THR A 4 2.65 -18.83 -3.63
CA THR A 4 2.99 -17.94 -4.74
C THR A 4 3.54 -16.64 -4.16
N TYR A 5 4.72 -16.24 -4.62
CA TYR A 5 5.27 -14.93 -4.30
C TYR A 5 4.62 -13.88 -5.18
N TYR A 6 4.28 -12.74 -4.57
CA TYR A 6 3.60 -11.65 -5.25
C TYR A 6 4.43 -10.37 -5.08
N PHE A 7 4.79 -9.73 -6.19
CA PHE A 7 5.40 -8.41 -6.10
C PHE A 7 4.35 -7.36 -5.73
N ILE A 8 4.72 -6.41 -4.88
CA ILE A 8 3.81 -5.33 -4.43
C ILE A 8 3.21 -4.59 -5.63
N LYS A 9 4.01 -4.31 -6.66
CA LYS A 9 3.56 -3.64 -7.89
C LYS A 9 2.47 -4.44 -8.63
N ASP A 10 2.63 -5.75 -8.71
CA ASP A 10 1.64 -6.62 -9.37
C ASP A 10 0.35 -6.71 -8.55
N LEU A 11 0.46 -6.75 -7.23
CA LEU A 11 -0.69 -6.69 -6.33
C LEU A 11 -1.49 -5.40 -6.55
N ILE A 12 -0.82 -4.25 -6.61
CA ILE A 12 -1.48 -2.96 -6.86
C ILE A 12 -2.21 -3.00 -8.21
N ASN A 13 -1.55 -3.46 -9.26
CA ASN A 13 -2.13 -3.57 -10.60
C ASN A 13 -3.34 -4.50 -10.64
N ASP A 14 -3.27 -5.65 -9.96
CA ASP A 14 -4.35 -6.64 -9.95
C ASP A 14 -5.57 -6.17 -9.13
N VAL A 15 -5.34 -5.40 -8.06
CA VAL A 15 -6.42 -4.70 -7.34
C VAL A 15 -7.06 -3.65 -8.24
N GLN A 16 -6.27 -2.84 -8.94
CA GLN A 16 -6.76 -1.82 -9.88
C GLN A 16 -7.62 -2.41 -11.00
N ARG A 17 -7.19 -3.54 -11.57
CA ARG A 17 -7.90 -4.25 -12.63
C ARG A 17 -9.11 -5.04 -12.12
N GLY A 18 -9.31 -5.10 -10.81
CA GLY A 18 -10.40 -5.87 -10.21
C GLY A 18 -10.20 -7.39 -10.26
N ARG A 19 -8.96 -7.87 -10.48
CA ARG A 19 -8.62 -9.30 -10.39
C ARG A 19 -8.53 -9.76 -8.95
N ILE A 20 -8.02 -8.92 -8.05
CA ILE A 20 -8.06 -9.14 -6.60
C ILE A 20 -9.22 -8.35 -6.01
N ARG A 21 -10.10 -9.03 -5.27
CA ARG A 21 -11.31 -8.46 -4.68
C ARG A 21 -11.51 -8.89 -3.23
N ILE A 22 -12.19 -8.04 -2.48
CA ILE A 22 -12.61 -8.32 -1.11
C ILE A 22 -14.08 -8.74 -1.11
N PRO A 23 -14.42 -9.94 -0.60
CA PRO A 23 -15.82 -10.34 -0.46
C PRO A 23 -16.57 -9.43 0.52
N SER A 24 -17.84 -9.13 0.24
CA SER A 24 -18.66 -8.22 1.04
C SER A 24 -19.00 -8.71 2.46
N PHE A 25 -18.75 -9.98 2.76
CA PHE A 25 -18.94 -10.52 4.12
C PHE A 25 -17.76 -10.25 5.06
N GLN A 26 -16.64 -9.70 4.54
CA GLN A 26 -15.51 -9.33 5.39
C GLN A 26 -15.74 -7.97 6.03
N ARG A 27 -15.20 -7.80 7.24
CA ARG A 27 -15.25 -6.51 7.93
C ARG A 27 -14.44 -5.47 7.17
N GLY A 28 -14.82 -4.20 7.30
CA GLY A 28 -14.07 -3.07 6.72
C GLY A 28 -12.64 -2.93 7.24
N PHE A 29 -11.91 -1.96 6.71
CA PHE A 29 -10.58 -1.62 7.18
C PHE A 29 -10.61 -0.99 8.57
N VAL A 30 -9.85 -1.55 9.52
CA VAL A 30 -9.86 -1.14 10.94
C VAL A 30 -8.46 -0.85 11.50
N TRP A 31 -7.39 -1.03 10.73
CA TRP A 31 -6.05 -0.71 11.20
C TRP A 31 -5.87 0.79 11.33
N LYS A 32 -5.29 1.19 12.46
CA LYS A 32 -4.86 2.56 12.71
C LYS A 32 -3.47 2.81 12.11
N SER A 33 -3.12 4.08 11.97
CA SER A 33 -1.85 4.54 11.40
C SER A 33 -0.63 3.86 12.02
N GLU A 34 -0.59 3.73 13.34
CA GLU A 34 0.56 3.12 14.03
C GLU A 34 0.75 1.65 13.64
N ARG A 35 -0.36 0.90 13.50
CA ARG A 35 -0.28 -0.50 13.10
C ARG A 35 0.15 -0.66 11.64
N VAL A 36 -0.28 0.27 10.80
CA VAL A 36 0.14 0.29 9.39
C VAL A 36 1.62 0.62 9.27
N SER A 37 2.15 1.59 10.04
CA SER A 37 3.58 1.91 10.07
C SER A 37 4.44 0.72 10.52
N LEU A 38 4.03 0.01 11.59
CA LEU A 38 4.71 -1.20 12.05
C LEU A 38 4.67 -2.35 11.04
N PHE A 39 3.57 -2.46 10.30
CA PHE A 39 3.44 -3.47 9.25
C PHE A 39 4.40 -3.19 8.09
N ILE A 40 4.49 -1.94 7.64
CA ILE A 40 5.44 -1.54 6.58
C ILE A 40 6.88 -1.67 7.06
N ASP A 41 7.16 -1.33 8.31
CA ASP A 41 8.47 -1.53 8.93
C ASP A 41 8.89 -3.01 8.93
N SER A 42 7.95 -3.91 9.21
CA SER A 42 8.20 -5.35 9.13
C SER A 42 8.55 -5.81 7.72
N ILE A 43 7.86 -5.29 6.69
CA ILE A 43 8.19 -5.56 5.29
C ILE A 43 9.58 -5.01 4.96
N TYR A 44 9.86 -3.77 5.34
CA TYR A 44 11.14 -3.10 5.09
C TYR A 44 12.33 -3.83 5.72
N LYS A 45 12.16 -4.35 6.93
CA LYS A 45 13.18 -5.12 7.65
C LYS A 45 13.25 -6.60 7.24
N GLY A 46 12.40 -7.06 6.33
CA GLY A 46 12.32 -8.46 5.91
C GLY A 46 11.80 -9.39 7.01
N PHE A 47 11.05 -8.88 7.99
CA PHE A 47 10.45 -9.70 9.03
C PHE A 47 9.21 -10.41 8.53
N PRO A 48 8.90 -11.62 9.05
CA PRO A 48 7.65 -12.31 8.74
C PRO A 48 6.44 -11.47 9.16
N PHE A 49 5.57 -11.11 8.22
CA PHE A 49 4.38 -10.31 8.46
C PHE A 49 3.07 -11.08 8.24
N GLY A 50 3.17 -12.40 8.10
CA GLY A 50 2.06 -13.31 7.87
C GLY A 50 1.77 -13.54 6.37
N SER A 51 0.76 -14.36 6.10
CA SER A 51 0.34 -14.75 4.75
C SER A 51 -0.99 -14.11 4.37
N VAL A 52 -1.27 -14.08 3.07
CA VAL A 52 -2.58 -13.74 2.52
C VAL A 52 -3.20 -15.00 1.95
N LEU A 53 -4.45 -15.30 2.33
CA LEU A 53 -5.19 -16.43 1.79
C LEU A 53 -6.09 -15.94 0.66
N ILE A 54 -5.88 -16.48 -0.54
CA ILE A 54 -6.61 -16.13 -1.75
C ILE A 54 -7.35 -17.35 -2.27
N TRP A 55 -8.61 -17.15 -2.64
CA TRP A 55 -9.42 -18.14 -3.34
C TRP A 55 -9.64 -17.72 -4.78
N ARG A 56 -9.01 -18.44 -5.70
CA ARG A 56 -9.17 -18.23 -7.14
C ARG A 56 -10.37 -18.99 -7.66
N THR A 57 -11.31 -18.30 -8.28
CA THR A 57 -12.55 -18.91 -8.77
C THR A 57 -13.11 -18.14 -9.98
N ARG A 58 -14.00 -18.82 -10.73
CA ARG A 58 -14.83 -18.20 -11.76
C ARG A 58 -16.23 -17.82 -11.25
N ASN A 59 -16.56 -18.20 -10.02
CA ASN A 59 -17.84 -17.85 -9.42
C ASN A 59 -17.81 -16.43 -8.90
N CYS A 60 -18.79 -15.61 -9.32
CA CYS A 60 -18.90 -14.24 -8.86
C CYS A 60 -19.50 -14.18 -7.44
N LEU A 61 -18.77 -13.60 -6.49
CA LEU A 61 -19.27 -13.25 -5.18
C LEU A 61 -19.64 -11.75 -5.15
N ARG A 62 -20.51 -11.37 -4.21
CA ARG A 62 -20.67 -9.96 -3.87
C ARG A 62 -19.37 -9.44 -3.28
N THR A 63 -18.87 -8.33 -3.81
CA THR A 63 -17.62 -7.71 -3.38
C THR A 63 -17.85 -6.30 -2.86
N GLU A 64 -17.00 -5.89 -1.94
CA GLU A 64 -16.92 -4.48 -1.54
C GLU A 64 -16.31 -3.66 -2.68
N ARG A 65 -16.91 -2.50 -2.95
CA ARG A 65 -16.33 -1.51 -3.89
C ARG A 65 -15.27 -0.65 -3.23
N ASN A 66 -15.26 -0.62 -1.90
CA ASN A 66 -14.32 0.16 -1.13
C ASN A 66 -13.19 -0.75 -0.62
N LEU A 67 -11.97 -0.31 -0.85
CA LEU A 67 -10.79 -0.92 -0.26
C LEU A 67 -10.20 0.06 0.77
N GLY A 68 -10.58 -0.13 2.04
CA GLY A 68 -10.31 0.85 3.07
C GLY A 68 -11.02 2.19 2.76
N PRO A 69 -10.31 3.32 2.78
CA PRO A 69 -10.88 4.63 2.47
C PRO A 69 -11.04 4.89 0.96
N TYR A 70 -10.58 3.97 0.08
CA TYR A 70 -10.55 4.18 -1.37
C TYR A 70 -11.71 3.49 -2.07
N LYS A 71 -12.41 4.24 -2.94
CA LYS A 71 -13.42 3.68 -3.83
C LYS A 71 -12.74 3.19 -5.11
N LEU A 72 -12.77 1.88 -5.32
CA LEU A 72 -12.23 1.28 -6.54
C LEU A 72 -13.11 1.58 -7.76
N PRO A 73 -12.52 1.73 -8.96
CA PRO A 73 -13.28 1.89 -10.19
C PRO A 73 -14.15 0.66 -10.48
N GLU A 74 -15.25 0.89 -11.21
CA GLU A 74 -16.04 -0.19 -11.78
C GLU A 74 -15.32 -0.71 -13.01
N ASN A 75 -14.75 -1.89 -12.88
CA ASN A 75 -14.12 -2.59 -13.99
C ASN A 75 -14.95 -3.83 -14.33
N ASP A 76 -14.95 -4.19 -15.61
CA ASP A 76 -15.45 -5.50 -16.03
C ASP A 76 -14.70 -6.63 -15.30
N LEU A 77 -15.44 -7.72 -15.04
CA LEU A 77 -14.85 -8.85 -14.33
C LEU A 77 -13.88 -9.60 -15.23
N GLU A 78 -12.60 -9.55 -14.92
CA GLU A 78 -11.61 -10.44 -15.52
C GLU A 78 -11.58 -11.76 -14.75
N TYR A 79 -11.95 -12.85 -15.40
CA TYR A 79 -11.94 -14.19 -14.82
C TYR A 79 -10.62 -14.92 -15.10
N PRO A 80 -10.12 -15.71 -14.15
CA PRO A 80 -10.62 -15.97 -12.79
C PRO A 80 -10.39 -14.79 -11.85
N ILE A 81 -11.26 -14.64 -10.83
CA ILE A 81 -11.17 -13.64 -9.78
C ILE A 81 -10.46 -14.24 -8.57
N ASP A 82 -9.58 -13.47 -7.96
CA ASP A 82 -8.86 -13.79 -6.74
C ASP A 82 -9.53 -13.10 -5.53
N TYR A 83 -10.32 -13.85 -4.76
CA TYR A 83 -10.96 -13.35 -3.55
C TYR A 83 -10.05 -13.50 -2.35
N VAL A 84 -9.82 -12.41 -1.63
CA VAL A 84 -9.05 -12.41 -0.39
C VAL A 84 -9.90 -12.98 0.74
N LEU A 85 -9.54 -14.14 1.26
CA LEU A 85 -10.23 -14.80 2.39
C LEU A 85 -9.60 -14.42 3.74
N ASP A 86 -8.28 -14.22 3.78
CA ASP A 86 -7.57 -13.66 4.93
C ASP A 86 -6.46 -12.73 4.46
N GLY A 87 -6.10 -11.74 5.30
CA GLY A 87 -5.08 -10.74 4.98
C GLY A 87 -5.63 -9.47 4.34
N GLN A 88 -6.94 -9.22 4.37
CA GLN A 88 -7.56 -8.01 3.83
C GLN A 88 -6.88 -6.74 4.33
N GLN A 89 -6.62 -6.63 5.64
CA GLN A 89 -6.01 -5.43 6.23
C GLN A 89 -4.61 -5.17 5.64
N ARG A 90 -3.84 -6.24 5.39
CA ARG A 90 -2.50 -6.18 4.76
C ARG A 90 -2.58 -5.69 3.32
N ILE A 91 -3.46 -6.30 2.52
CA ILE A 91 -3.67 -5.88 1.11
C ILE A 91 -4.15 -4.44 1.03
N THR A 92 -5.12 -4.05 1.88
CA THR A 92 -5.62 -2.68 1.93
C THR A 92 -4.50 -1.69 2.30
N SER A 93 -3.64 -2.03 3.27
CA SER A 93 -2.51 -1.19 3.66
C SER A 93 -1.50 -1.05 2.52
N ILE A 94 -1.06 -2.15 1.92
CA ILE A 94 -0.11 -2.13 0.80
C ILE A 94 -0.68 -1.30 -0.36
N PHE A 95 -1.91 -1.60 -0.78
CA PHE A 95 -2.56 -0.89 -1.86
C PHE A 95 -2.68 0.61 -1.55
N GLY A 96 -3.23 0.96 -0.39
CA GLY A 96 -3.48 2.35 -0.02
C GLY A 96 -2.22 3.20 0.07
N ILE A 97 -1.11 2.63 0.55
CA ILE A 97 0.16 3.35 0.72
C ILE A 97 0.84 3.61 -0.62
N PHE A 98 0.87 2.62 -1.50
CA PHE A 98 1.68 2.68 -2.72
C PHE A 98 0.90 3.10 -3.97
N GLN A 99 -0.44 3.27 -3.89
CA GLN A 99 -1.22 3.85 -4.98
C GLN A 99 -1.13 5.39 -4.95
N ASN A 100 -1.25 6.05 -6.12
CA ASN A 100 -1.12 7.50 -6.25
C ASN A 100 -2.24 8.14 -7.08
N TYR A 101 -3.33 7.42 -7.37
CA TYR A 101 -4.38 7.84 -8.28
C TYR A 101 -5.77 7.93 -7.63
N LEU A 102 -5.99 7.31 -6.45
CA LEU A 102 -7.23 7.44 -5.70
C LEU A 102 -7.02 8.35 -4.49
N THR A 103 -8.00 9.20 -4.25
CA THR A 103 -8.11 9.98 -3.01
C THR A 103 -8.97 9.24 -2.01
N ALA A 104 -8.62 9.36 -0.73
CA ALA A 104 -9.47 8.84 0.34
C ALA A 104 -10.82 9.58 0.35
N GLY A 105 -11.91 8.84 0.53
CA GLY A 105 -13.21 9.44 0.80
C GLY A 105 -13.27 10.08 2.19
N ASP A 106 -14.37 10.79 2.49
CA ASP A 106 -14.63 11.43 3.79
C ASP A 106 -14.88 10.41 4.92
N SER A 107 -14.04 9.41 5.04
CA SER A 107 -14.12 8.44 6.12
C SER A 107 -13.22 8.86 7.29
N GLU A 108 -13.58 8.48 8.51
CA GLU A 108 -12.74 8.65 9.71
C GLU A 108 -11.39 7.92 9.61
N ASN A 109 -11.18 7.16 8.54
CA ASN A 109 -9.95 6.43 8.27
C ASN A 109 -8.88 7.37 7.73
N THR A 110 -7.68 7.27 8.27
CA THR A 110 -6.49 7.98 7.81
C THR A 110 -6.22 7.67 6.35
N ASP A 111 -5.95 8.70 5.55
CA ASP A 111 -5.49 8.52 4.17
C ASP A 111 -4.11 7.85 4.18
N LEU A 112 -4.07 6.60 3.70
CA LEU A 112 -2.86 5.77 3.72
C LEU A 112 -1.77 6.30 2.79
N THR A 113 -2.11 7.15 1.79
CA THR A 113 -1.12 7.79 0.91
C THR A 113 -0.25 8.82 1.63
N ASN A 114 -0.63 9.21 2.86
CA ASN A 114 0.11 10.17 3.69
C ASN A 114 1.17 9.50 4.57
N LEU A 115 1.53 8.25 4.28
CA LEU A 115 2.65 7.57 4.93
C LEU A 115 3.96 7.92 4.22
N PHE A 116 4.93 8.38 5.01
CA PHE A 116 6.25 8.82 4.56
C PHE A 116 7.34 7.98 5.23
N PHE A 117 8.45 7.82 4.52
CA PHE A 117 9.70 7.32 5.08
C PHE A 117 10.55 8.50 5.56
N GLU A 118 10.99 8.49 6.81
CA GLU A 118 11.89 9.50 7.36
C GLU A 118 13.33 9.14 7.03
N LEU A 119 13.96 9.99 6.20
CA LEU A 119 15.36 9.86 5.80
C LEU A 119 16.27 10.16 6.99
N ASN A 120 17.35 9.38 7.16
CA ASN A 120 18.28 9.47 8.30
C ASN A 120 17.59 9.38 9.68
N SER A 121 16.48 8.67 9.76
CA SER A 121 15.77 8.49 11.03
C SER A 121 16.62 7.68 12.02
N GLU A 122 16.73 8.15 13.25
CA GLU A 122 17.26 7.42 14.38
C GLU A 122 16.19 6.59 15.09
N GLU A 123 14.94 6.73 14.70
CA GLU A 123 13.81 6.02 15.23
C GLU A 123 13.82 4.54 14.83
N SER A 124 13.31 3.69 15.71
CA SER A 124 13.19 2.25 15.42
C SER A 124 12.22 1.95 14.27
N VAL A 125 11.26 2.83 14.03
CA VAL A 125 10.26 2.75 12.95
C VAL A 125 10.30 4.06 12.15
N PRO A 126 10.97 4.09 10.98
CA PRO A 126 11.15 5.31 10.19
C PRO A 126 9.93 5.68 9.33
N PHE A 127 8.76 5.14 9.63
CA PHE A 127 7.54 5.37 8.86
C PHE A 127 6.55 6.23 9.64
N GLN A 128 6.25 7.43 9.11
CA GLN A 128 5.41 8.41 9.79
C GLN A 128 4.27 8.91 8.91
N TYR A 129 3.10 9.13 9.52
CA TYR A 129 1.98 9.80 8.87
C TYR A 129 2.10 11.31 9.03
N LEU A 130 2.11 12.03 7.91
CA LEU A 130 2.06 13.48 7.91
C LEU A 130 0.63 13.95 7.65
N LYS A 131 0.14 14.91 8.47
CA LYS A 131 -1.21 15.48 8.32
C LYS A 131 -1.36 16.27 7.02
N ASP A 132 -0.30 16.99 6.64
CA ASP A 132 -0.22 17.73 5.40
C ASP A 132 0.79 17.04 4.47
N SER A 133 0.26 16.33 3.48
CA SER A 133 1.08 15.61 2.48
C SER A 133 1.49 16.50 1.31
N THR A 134 1.08 17.76 1.29
CA THR A 134 1.41 18.72 0.22
C THR A 134 2.55 19.64 0.60
N ASN A 135 2.72 19.90 1.89
CA ASN A 135 3.76 20.79 2.42
C ASN A 135 4.62 20.05 3.44
N TYR A 136 5.56 19.25 2.96
CA TYR A 136 6.50 18.49 3.78
C TYR A 136 7.94 18.82 3.41
N ASP A 137 8.86 18.62 4.35
CA ASP A 137 10.31 18.77 4.12
C ASP A 137 10.82 17.59 3.28
N ALA A 138 11.05 17.84 1.98
CA ALA A 138 11.52 16.83 1.03
C ALA A 138 12.97 16.36 1.30
N THR A 139 13.74 17.04 2.15
CA THR A 139 15.08 16.58 2.57
C THR A 139 15.01 15.60 3.71
N LYS A 140 13.89 15.56 4.42
CA LYS A 140 13.66 14.71 5.61
C LYS A 140 12.69 13.57 5.35
N PHE A 141 11.70 13.78 4.47
CA PHE A 141 10.61 12.81 4.26
C PHE A 141 10.46 12.42 2.79
N PHE A 142 10.35 11.12 2.54
CA PHE A 142 10.07 10.56 1.23
C PHE A 142 8.66 9.94 1.19
N PRO A 143 7.76 10.38 0.27
CA PRO A 143 6.40 9.84 0.17
C PRO A 143 6.40 8.42 -0.41
N LEU A 144 5.86 7.44 0.31
CA LEU A 144 5.85 6.04 -0.15
C LEU A 144 5.00 5.82 -1.40
N LYS A 145 3.97 6.64 -1.64
CA LYS A 145 3.14 6.58 -2.86
C LYS A 145 3.93 6.79 -4.16
N TYR A 146 5.15 7.34 -4.10
CA TYR A 146 5.98 7.56 -5.27
C TYR A 146 6.94 6.41 -5.59
N VAL A 147 7.01 5.40 -4.72
CA VAL A 147 7.93 4.24 -4.89
C VAL A 147 7.76 3.55 -6.25
N PHE A 148 6.53 3.36 -6.71
CA PHE A 148 6.23 2.73 -8.01
C PHE A 148 5.85 3.71 -9.12
N ASP A 149 5.94 5.02 -8.87
CA ASP A 149 5.71 6.10 -9.83
C ASP A 149 7.04 6.70 -10.27
N SER A 150 7.63 6.19 -11.33
CA SER A 150 8.96 6.60 -11.78
C SER A 150 9.12 8.10 -12.02
N PRO A 151 8.18 8.85 -12.64
CA PRO A 151 8.28 10.30 -12.78
C PRO A 151 8.32 11.04 -11.44
N ASN A 152 7.38 10.73 -10.53
CA ASN A 152 7.30 11.37 -9.23
C ASN A 152 8.43 10.93 -8.30
N TYR A 153 8.87 9.67 -8.37
CA TYR A 153 10.07 9.19 -7.68
C TYR A 153 11.29 10.02 -8.05
N ARG A 154 11.59 10.18 -9.35
CA ARG A 154 12.72 10.99 -9.84
C ARG A 154 12.63 12.45 -9.40
N LYS A 155 11.40 13.02 -9.40
CA LYS A 155 11.17 14.40 -8.95
C LYS A 155 11.44 14.54 -7.45
N ALA A 156 10.97 13.60 -6.64
CA ALA A 156 11.14 13.60 -5.19
C ALA A 156 12.60 13.37 -4.76
N THR A 157 13.38 12.60 -5.52
CA THR A 157 14.77 12.27 -5.19
C THR A 157 15.80 13.21 -5.84
N ARG A 158 15.38 14.10 -6.74
CA ARG A 158 16.27 14.93 -7.56
C ARG A 158 17.25 15.80 -6.77
N ASN A 159 16.79 16.29 -5.61
CA ASN A 159 17.56 17.23 -4.77
C ASN A 159 18.16 16.55 -3.53
N LEU A 160 18.02 15.21 -3.43
CA LEU A 160 18.65 14.45 -2.36
C LEU A 160 20.12 14.19 -2.71
N ASP A 161 20.99 14.18 -1.70
CA ASP A 161 22.34 13.68 -1.89
C ASP A 161 22.34 12.17 -2.17
N GLU A 162 23.48 11.61 -2.62
CA GLU A 162 23.58 10.20 -3.00
C GLU A 162 23.20 9.24 -1.86
N ASN A 163 23.53 9.58 -0.62
CA ASN A 163 23.22 8.74 0.54
C ASN A 163 21.71 8.71 0.82
N LEU A 164 21.04 9.85 0.77
CA LEU A 164 19.59 9.96 0.96
C LEU A 164 18.82 9.31 -0.19
N ALA A 165 19.31 9.46 -1.42
CA ALA A 165 18.74 8.78 -2.58
C ALA A 165 18.87 7.25 -2.47
N GLN A 166 19.96 6.73 -1.92
CA GLN A 166 20.13 5.29 -1.65
C GLN A 166 19.16 4.79 -0.57
N GLN A 167 18.94 5.54 0.51
CA GLN A 167 17.95 5.18 1.54
C GLN A 167 16.52 5.11 0.96
N SER A 168 16.13 6.08 0.14
CA SER A 168 14.84 6.03 -0.54
C SER A 168 14.72 4.81 -1.49
N CYS A 169 15.83 4.39 -2.10
CA CYS A 169 15.88 3.20 -2.96
C CYS A 169 15.79 1.89 -2.16
N GLN A 170 16.31 1.84 -0.93
CA GLN A 170 16.19 0.66 -0.07
C GLN A 170 14.74 0.39 0.34
N CYS A 171 13.92 1.44 0.53
CA CYS A 171 12.48 1.28 0.78
C CYS A 171 11.75 0.52 -0.35
N VAL A 172 12.34 0.47 -1.56
CA VAL A 172 11.76 -0.17 -2.75
C VAL A 172 12.15 -1.63 -2.86
N ARG A 173 13.27 -2.04 -2.24
CA ARG A 173 13.87 -3.38 -2.40
C ARG A 173 13.49 -4.38 -1.31
N GLY A 174 12.91 -3.92 -0.19
CA GLY A 174 12.33 -4.78 0.85
C GLY A 174 10.92 -5.19 0.46
#